data_ce9567df156d6453f2dbc3d3313ba71f
#
_entry.id   ce9567df156d6453f2dbc3d3313ba71f
#
_cell.length_a   1.000
_cell.length_b   1.000
_cell.length_c   1.000
_cell.angle_alpha   90.00
_cell.angle_beta   90.00
_cell.angle_gamma   90.00
#
_symmetry.space_group_name_H-M   'P 1'
#
loop_
_entity.id
_entity.type
_entity.pdbx_description
1 polymer ?
#
loop_
_entity_poly.entity_id
_entity_poly.type
_entity_poly.pdbx_seq_one_letter_code
_entity_poly.pdbx_strand_id
1 'polypeptide(L)'
;MLAKDDLGEVDPSLPDQVAAYRGGYLPEERRALERSLRSGDLRAVATTNALELGIDISGLDAVLVAGWPGTRASLWQQWGRAGRTHGEALGVFIAREDPLDRYVLEHPEVLFGQPVESVVIDPANPHLLGPHLAAAAAEQPLTEDDATQWFGLTAVDLLPDLVERGFLRRRPTGWYWTRRDRATDLIDLRGGAGSPVQLVEADTGRLLGTVDAARAHSAAHDGAIYVHQGSTFRVRALDLDASVALLEPVITDYSTTATDIADYTILHTDEELPWGRGSLSRGEVEVTSRVVGYLKRRYATGEILGEEPLDLPERKLRTRAVWWTVSDEQLCDAMVTEPWDIAGAAHAAEHASIGLLPLMASCDRWDIGGVSTPLHPDTGRCTVMVYDGHAGGAGFADRAFVIAEQWLTATRDAI
;
A
#
# COMPACT_ATOMS: atom_id res chain seq x y z
N MET A 1 -8.60 -1.41 22.85
CA MET A 1 -8.83 -0.83 24.18
C MET A 1 -10.29 -0.37 24.27
N LEU A 2 -10.76 0.64 23.54
CA LEU A 2 -12.17 1.08 23.59
C LEU A 2 -13.17 -0.07 23.42
N ALA A 3 -13.04 -0.91 22.39
CA ALA A 3 -13.94 -2.04 22.17
C ALA A 3 -13.96 -3.07 23.34
N LYS A 4 -12.86 -3.21 24.08
CA LYS A 4 -12.83 -4.08 25.28
C LYS A 4 -13.57 -3.46 26.47
N ASP A 5 -13.50 -2.14 26.59
CA ASP A 5 -14.19 -1.40 27.65
C ASP A 5 -15.70 -1.46 27.41
N ASP A 6 -16.16 -1.18 26.15
CA ASP A 6 -17.57 -1.28 25.76
C ASP A 6 -18.12 -2.70 25.91
N LEU A 7 -17.34 -3.73 25.55
CA LEU A 7 -17.74 -5.12 25.72
C LEU A 7 -17.85 -5.51 27.19
N GLY A 8 -16.95 -4.99 28.04
CA GLY A 8 -16.97 -5.21 29.47
C GLY A 8 -18.19 -4.63 30.18
N GLU A 9 -18.79 -3.58 29.62
CA GLU A 9 -20.07 -3.03 30.10
C GLU A 9 -21.25 -3.96 29.78
N VAL A 10 -21.17 -4.73 28.70
CA VAL A 10 -22.21 -5.70 28.31
C VAL A 10 -22.06 -7.01 29.08
N ASP A 11 -20.85 -7.56 29.12
CA ASP A 11 -20.51 -8.78 29.87
C ASP A 11 -19.01 -8.74 30.24
N PRO A 12 -18.67 -8.78 31.54
CA PRO A 12 -17.28 -8.72 32.01
C PRO A 12 -16.36 -9.83 31.44
N SER A 13 -16.90 -10.92 30.94
CA SER A 13 -16.11 -12.03 30.33
C SER A 13 -15.71 -11.80 28.87
N LEU A 14 -16.40 -10.91 28.15
CA LEU A 14 -16.18 -10.68 26.73
C LEU A 14 -14.82 -10.06 26.37
N PRO A 15 -14.25 -9.12 27.16
CA PRO A 15 -12.94 -8.53 26.86
C PRO A 15 -11.81 -9.55 26.69
N ASP A 16 -11.85 -10.66 27.42
CA ASP A 16 -10.83 -11.72 27.34
C ASP A 16 -11.06 -12.67 26.14
N GLN A 17 -12.25 -12.64 25.55
CA GLN A 17 -12.62 -13.47 24.39
C GLN A 17 -12.42 -12.73 23.06
N VAL A 18 -11.86 -11.52 23.08
CA VAL A 18 -11.58 -10.70 21.88
C VAL A 18 -10.12 -10.34 21.82
N ALA A 19 -9.49 -10.56 20.66
CA ALA A 19 -8.08 -10.24 20.44
C ALA A 19 -7.88 -9.44 19.18
N ALA A 20 -6.71 -8.77 19.06
CA ALA A 20 -6.21 -8.22 17.81
C ALA A 20 -5.22 -9.19 17.18
N TYR A 21 -5.20 -9.25 15.83
CA TYR A 21 -4.26 -10.07 15.06
C TYR A 21 -3.63 -9.21 13.97
N ARG A 22 -2.30 -9.27 13.84
CA ARG A 22 -1.54 -8.54 12.82
C ARG A 22 -0.44 -9.41 12.23
N GLY A 23 -0.13 -9.21 10.94
CA GLY A 23 0.97 -9.89 10.25
C GLY A 23 2.35 -9.62 10.86
N GLY A 24 2.55 -8.42 11.44
CA GLY A 24 3.79 -8.03 12.11
C GLY A 24 4.03 -8.62 13.50
N TYR A 25 3.08 -9.41 14.05
CA TYR A 25 3.32 -10.13 15.31
C TYR A 25 4.29 -11.30 15.11
N LEU A 26 4.98 -11.71 16.18
CA LEU A 26 5.88 -12.85 16.13
C LEU A 26 5.12 -14.13 15.71
N PRO A 27 5.76 -15.06 15.00
CA PRO A 27 5.12 -16.28 14.53
C PRO A 27 4.49 -17.11 15.65
N GLU A 28 5.12 -17.16 16.84
CA GLU A 28 4.63 -17.88 18.00
C GLU A 28 3.32 -17.27 18.54
N GLU A 29 3.25 -15.95 18.60
CA GLU A 29 2.08 -15.19 19.05
C GLU A 29 0.91 -15.39 18.10
N ARG A 30 1.16 -15.31 16.77
CA ARG A 30 0.15 -15.55 15.75
C ARG A 30 -0.45 -16.95 15.87
N ARG A 31 0.41 -17.98 15.97
CA ARG A 31 -0.04 -19.38 16.15
C ARG A 31 -0.83 -19.60 17.43
N ALA A 32 -0.50 -18.86 18.52
CA ALA A 32 -1.27 -18.94 19.76
C ALA A 32 -2.68 -18.37 19.57
N LEU A 33 -2.82 -17.19 18.98
CA LEU A 33 -4.12 -16.57 18.66
C LEU A 33 -4.96 -17.44 17.72
N GLU A 34 -4.36 -18.03 16.68
CA GLU A 34 -5.03 -18.96 15.76
C GLU A 34 -5.56 -20.21 16.46
N ARG A 35 -4.80 -20.77 17.41
CA ARG A 35 -5.27 -21.91 18.21
C ARG A 35 -6.45 -21.53 19.09
N SER A 36 -6.38 -20.39 19.80
CA SER A 36 -7.45 -19.90 20.67
C SER A 36 -8.73 -19.55 19.91
N LEU A 37 -8.62 -19.07 18.67
CA LEU A 37 -9.79 -18.85 17.82
C LEU A 37 -10.42 -20.17 17.37
N ARG A 38 -9.60 -21.16 17.01
CA ARG A 38 -10.10 -22.51 16.62
C ARG A 38 -10.69 -23.29 17.79
N SER A 39 -10.17 -23.16 18.99
CA SER A 39 -10.72 -23.81 20.20
C SER A 39 -12.01 -23.17 20.70
N GLY A 40 -12.32 -21.93 20.26
CA GLY A 40 -13.44 -21.15 20.75
C GLY A 40 -13.15 -20.36 22.03
N ASP A 41 -11.90 -20.37 22.53
CA ASP A 41 -11.47 -19.54 23.65
C ASP A 41 -11.56 -18.04 23.27
N LEU A 42 -11.25 -17.74 21.99
CA LEU A 42 -11.54 -16.45 21.37
C LEU A 42 -12.81 -16.55 20.54
N ARG A 43 -13.74 -15.65 20.78
CA ARG A 43 -14.99 -15.52 20.00
C ARG A 43 -14.87 -14.53 18.84
N ALA A 44 -13.98 -13.55 18.96
CA ALA A 44 -13.78 -12.57 17.91
C ALA A 44 -12.31 -12.13 17.83
N VAL A 45 -11.89 -11.84 16.59
CA VAL A 45 -10.56 -11.30 16.31
C VAL A 45 -10.70 -10.10 15.40
N ALA A 46 -10.18 -8.95 15.84
CA ALA A 46 -9.99 -7.78 14.99
C ALA A 46 -8.66 -7.94 14.24
N THR A 47 -8.70 -7.99 12.93
CA THR A 47 -7.52 -8.24 12.10
C THR A 47 -7.42 -7.26 10.94
N THR A 48 -6.22 -7.12 10.40
CA THR A 48 -6.00 -6.62 9.05
C THR A 48 -6.25 -7.76 8.04
N ASN A 49 -5.89 -7.59 6.78
CA ASN A 49 -5.90 -8.65 5.76
C ASN A 49 -4.99 -9.86 6.09
N ALA A 50 -4.30 -9.85 7.23
CA ALA A 50 -3.38 -10.91 7.65
C ALA A 50 -4.03 -12.30 7.82
N LEU A 51 -5.36 -12.38 7.99
CA LEU A 51 -6.11 -13.65 8.04
C LEU A 51 -6.75 -14.04 6.69
N GLU A 52 -6.55 -13.26 5.65
CA GLU A 52 -7.12 -13.49 4.33
C GLU A 52 -6.54 -14.73 3.65
N LEU A 53 -5.21 -14.88 3.69
CA LEU A 53 -4.47 -15.91 2.97
C LEU A 53 -3.55 -16.72 3.88
N GLY A 54 -3.34 -18.00 3.51
CA GLY A 54 -2.27 -18.84 4.07
C GLY A 54 -2.52 -19.35 5.49
N ILE A 55 -3.71 -19.18 6.05
CA ILE A 55 -4.05 -19.61 7.41
C ILE A 55 -5.26 -20.53 7.37
N ASP A 56 -5.16 -21.65 8.08
CA ASP A 56 -6.26 -22.60 8.22
C ASP A 56 -7.20 -22.16 9.38
N ILE A 57 -7.89 -21.04 9.16
CA ILE A 57 -9.01 -20.60 9.97
C ILE A 57 -10.26 -20.75 9.11
N SER A 58 -11.13 -21.63 9.53
CA SER A 58 -12.40 -21.92 8.87
C SER A 58 -13.48 -22.12 9.92
N GLY A 59 -14.74 -21.98 9.51
CA GLY A 59 -15.87 -22.23 10.41
C GLY A 59 -16.22 -21.02 11.28
N LEU A 60 -15.89 -19.82 10.84
CA LEU A 60 -16.43 -18.60 11.46
C LEU A 60 -17.92 -18.46 11.12
N ASP A 61 -18.73 -18.05 12.09
CA ASP A 61 -20.15 -17.79 11.89
C ASP A 61 -20.39 -16.50 11.11
N ALA A 62 -19.52 -15.50 11.32
CA ALA A 62 -19.60 -14.22 10.66
C ALA A 62 -18.23 -13.61 10.35
N VAL A 63 -18.15 -12.87 9.24
CA VAL A 63 -17.02 -12.02 8.89
C VAL A 63 -17.54 -10.62 8.57
N LEU A 64 -17.03 -9.63 9.31
CA LEU A 64 -17.33 -8.22 9.11
C LEU A 64 -16.12 -7.54 8.49
N VAL A 65 -16.29 -6.93 7.32
CA VAL A 65 -15.24 -6.20 6.61
C VAL A 65 -15.54 -4.71 6.72
N ALA A 66 -14.69 -3.98 7.44
CA ALA A 66 -14.84 -2.55 7.67
C ALA A 66 -14.02 -1.75 6.65
N GLY A 67 -14.69 -1.20 5.67
CA GLY A 67 -14.13 -0.53 4.50
C GLY A 67 -13.69 -1.50 3.41
N TRP A 68 -13.49 -0.96 2.21
CA TRP A 68 -13.06 -1.75 1.05
C TRP A 68 -11.68 -2.40 1.28
N PRO A 69 -11.53 -3.72 1.05
CA PRO A 69 -10.28 -4.43 1.36
C PRO A 69 -9.22 -4.39 0.23
N GLY A 70 -9.37 -3.51 -0.74
CA GLY A 70 -8.47 -3.36 -1.89
C GLY A 70 -9.03 -3.96 -3.17
N THR A 71 -9.41 -5.23 -3.17
CA THR A 71 -9.94 -5.92 -4.35
C THR A 71 -11.20 -6.74 -4.04
N ARG A 72 -11.99 -7.07 -5.08
CA ARG A 72 -13.09 -8.04 -4.95
C ARG A 72 -12.59 -9.40 -4.53
N ALA A 73 -11.44 -9.82 -5.08
CA ALA A 73 -10.79 -11.07 -4.69
C ALA A 73 -10.54 -11.11 -3.19
N SER A 74 -9.98 -10.04 -2.62
CA SER A 74 -9.74 -9.90 -1.17
C SER A 74 -11.04 -9.98 -0.37
N LEU A 75 -12.09 -9.26 -0.79
CA LEU A 75 -13.41 -9.31 -0.14
C LEU A 75 -13.97 -10.74 -0.10
N TRP A 76 -13.96 -11.43 -1.24
CA TRP A 76 -14.44 -12.80 -1.34
C TRP A 76 -13.59 -13.79 -0.53
N GLN A 77 -12.26 -13.60 -0.47
CA GLN A 77 -11.37 -14.43 0.33
C GLN A 77 -11.60 -14.22 1.83
N GLN A 78 -11.86 -12.98 2.27
CA GLN A 78 -12.19 -12.67 3.66
C GLN A 78 -13.56 -13.26 4.03
N TRP A 79 -14.61 -12.98 3.25
CA TRP A 79 -15.93 -13.57 3.48
C TRP A 79 -15.93 -15.09 3.40
N GLY A 80 -15.09 -15.67 2.54
CA GLY A 80 -14.91 -17.13 2.41
C GLY A 80 -14.30 -17.80 3.66
N ARG A 81 -13.92 -17.05 4.71
CA ARG A 81 -13.55 -17.60 6.02
C ARG A 81 -14.77 -18.01 6.84
N ALA A 82 -15.95 -17.49 6.54
CA ALA A 82 -17.20 -17.91 7.15
C ALA A 82 -17.83 -19.13 6.42
N GLY A 83 -18.57 -19.97 7.14
CA GLY A 83 -19.44 -21.00 6.58
C GLY A 83 -18.78 -22.28 6.06
N ARG A 84 -17.52 -22.55 6.34
CA ARG A 84 -16.82 -23.74 5.77
C ARG A 84 -17.23 -25.12 6.34
N THR A 85 -17.93 -25.18 7.48
CA THR A 85 -18.15 -26.43 8.21
C THR A 85 -19.58 -26.97 8.23
N HIS A 86 -20.54 -26.44 7.52
CA HIS A 86 -21.97 -26.77 7.48
C HIS A 86 -22.84 -25.78 8.27
N GLY A 87 -23.38 -24.81 7.59
CA GLY A 87 -24.34 -23.90 8.16
C GLY A 87 -24.44 -22.59 7.37
N GLU A 88 -25.40 -21.80 7.74
CA GLU A 88 -25.53 -20.43 7.29
C GLU A 88 -24.39 -19.60 7.86
N ALA A 89 -23.86 -18.69 7.06
CA ALA A 89 -22.79 -17.77 7.46
C ALA A 89 -23.14 -16.36 7.07
N LEU A 90 -22.64 -15.38 7.83
CA LEU A 90 -22.91 -13.98 7.60
C LEU A 90 -21.64 -13.26 7.13
N GLY A 91 -21.67 -12.67 5.92
CA GLY A 91 -20.68 -11.72 5.44
C GLY A 91 -21.29 -10.32 5.50
N VAL A 92 -20.62 -9.37 6.17
CA VAL A 92 -21.08 -7.99 6.28
C VAL A 92 -20.00 -7.06 5.76
N PHE A 93 -20.36 -6.16 4.85
CA PHE A 93 -19.54 -5.02 4.47
C PHE A 93 -20.02 -3.78 5.22
N ILE A 94 -19.13 -3.17 5.97
CA ILE A 94 -19.38 -1.94 6.74
C ILE A 94 -18.66 -0.81 6.04
N ALA A 95 -19.38 0.00 5.30
CA ALA A 95 -18.83 1.13 4.59
C ALA A 95 -18.33 2.22 5.55
N ARG A 96 -17.20 2.82 5.23
CA ARG A 96 -16.68 4.03 5.85
C ARG A 96 -17.15 5.26 5.08
N GLU A 97 -16.94 6.44 5.63
CA GLU A 97 -17.10 7.71 4.92
C GLU A 97 -15.94 7.92 3.92
N ASP A 98 -15.96 7.13 2.84
CA ASP A 98 -14.94 7.07 1.81
C ASP A 98 -15.65 6.99 0.44
N PRO A 99 -15.20 7.71 -0.61
CA PRO A 99 -15.85 7.71 -1.92
C PRO A 99 -16.03 6.32 -2.51
N LEU A 100 -15.04 5.43 -2.36
CA LEU A 100 -15.11 4.07 -2.88
C LEU A 100 -16.15 3.23 -2.14
N ASP A 101 -16.14 3.28 -0.79
CA ASP A 101 -17.07 2.52 0.03
C ASP A 101 -18.52 2.94 -0.30
N ARG A 102 -18.74 4.24 -0.46
CA ARG A 102 -20.04 4.80 -0.87
C ARG A 102 -20.43 4.33 -2.27
N TYR A 103 -19.52 4.42 -3.24
CA TYR A 103 -19.75 3.95 -4.60
C TYR A 103 -20.15 2.47 -4.62
N VAL A 104 -19.49 1.62 -3.86
CA VAL A 104 -19.81 0.19 -3.73
C VAL A 104 -21.21 -0.05 -3.15
N LEU A 105 -21.64 0.76 -2.17
CA LEU A 105 -23.01 0.65 -1.61
C LEU A 105 -24.09 1.08 -2.63
N GLU A 106 -23.82 2.12 -3.41
CA GLU A 106 -24.75 2.63 -4.44
C GLU A 106 -24.77 1.73 -5.69
N HIS A 107 -23.66 0.96 -5.93
CA HIS A 107 -23.47 0.08 -7.07
C HIS A 107 -23.11 -1.36 -6.65
N PRO A 108 -24.00 -2.09 -5.94
CA PRO A 108 -23.72 -3.44 -5.44
C PRO A 108 -23.42 -4.45 -6.56
N GLU A 109 -23.81 -4.18 -7.80
CA GLU A 109 -23.48 -5.00 -8.97
C GLU A 109 -21.98 -5.09 -9.24
N VAL A 110 -21.18 -4.11 -8.79
CA VAL A 110 -19.72 -4.20 -8.91
C VAL A 110 -19.12 -5.30 -8.02
N LEU A 111 -19.85 -5.73 -6.98
CA LEU A 111 -19.45 -6.85 -6.11
C LEU A 111 -19.94 -8.19 -6.64
N PHE A 112 -21.23 -8.25 -7.02
CA PHE A 112 -21.92 -9.52 -7.28
C PHE A 112 -22.06 -9.83 -8.77
N GLY A 113 -22.00 -8.82 -9.63
CA GLY A 113 -22.23 -8.94 -11.07
C GLY A 113 -20.95 -9.00 -11.92
N GLN A 114 -19.79 -8.76 -11.33
CA GLN A 114 -18.52 -8.66 -12.06
C GLN A 114 -17.55 -9.77 -11.63
N PRO A 115 -16.70 -10.27 -12.55
CA PRO A 115 -15.61 -11.17 -12.16
C PRO A 115 -14.61 -10.44 -11.25
N VAL A 116 -13.76 -11.21 -10.56
CA VAL A 116 -12.62 -10.65 -9.85
C VAL A 116 -11.69 -9.93 -10.81
N GLU A 117 -10.92 -8.98 -10.32
CA GLU A 117 -10.00 -8.17 -11.09
C GLU A 117 -8.96 -9.03 -11.80
N SER A 118 -8.63 -8.69 -13.04
CA SER A 118 -7.49 -9.27 -13.73
C SER A 118 -6.20 -8.81 -13.07
N VAL A 119 -5.27 -9.71 -12.86
CA VAL A 119 -3.94 -9.37 -12.34
C VAL A 119 -3.26 -8.39 -13.29
N VAL A 120 -2.77 -7.29 -12.74
CA VAL A 120 -1.92 -6.33 -13.44
C VAL A 120 -0.49 -6.58 -12.99
N ILE A 121 0.43 -6.72 -13.94
CA ILE A 121 1.84 -6.97 -13.69
C ILE A 121 2.67 -6.34 -14.83
N ASP A 122 3.81 -5.75 -14.47
CA ASP A 122 4.85 -5.37 -15.43
C ASP A 122 6.07 -6.31 -15.28
N PRO A 123 6.16 -7.36 -16.09
CA PRO A 123 7.28 -8.30 -16.03
C PRO A 123 8.60 -7.70 -16.56
N ALA A 124 8.55 -6.55 -17.23
CA ALA A 124 9.71 -5.87 -17.75
C ALA A 124 10.34 -4.87 -16.77
N ASN A 125 9.68 -4.62 -15.62
CA ASN A 125 10.21 -3.74 -14.58
C ASN A 125 11.63 -4.17 -14.17
N PRO A 126 12.68 -3.33 -14.38
CA PRO A 126 14.07 -3.69 -14.12
C PRO A 126 14.35 -4.01 -12.64
N HIS A 127 13.57 -3.42 -11.71
CA HIS A 127 13.71 -3.68 -10.29
C HIS A 127 13.23 -5.08 -9.88
N LEU A 128 12.33 -5.68 -10.65
CA LEU A 128 11.88 -7.06 -10.48
C LEU A 128 12.72 -8.00 -11.35
N LEU A 129 12.86 -7.67 -12.62
CA LEU A 129 13.50 -8.52 -13.62
C LEU A 129 15.00 -8.77 -13.31
N GLY A 130 15.72 -7.74 -12.87
CA GLY A 130 17.15 -7.87 -12.54
C GLY A 130 17.44 -8.93 -11.47
N PRO A 131 16.81 -8.90 -10.29
CA PRO A 131 16.91 -9.95 -9.28
C PRO A 131 16.55 -11.35 -9.78
N HIS A 132 15.52 -11.49 -10.60
CA HIS A 132 15.13 -12.77 -11.19
C HIS A 132 16.16 -13.30 -12.18
N LEU A 133 16.76 -12.45 -13.01
CA LEU A 133 17.87 -12.83 -13.90
C LEU A 133 19.11 -13.27 -13.10
N ALA A 134 19.40 -12.58 -11.98
CA ALA A 134 20.48 -12.97 -11.09
C ALA A 134 20.23 -14.34 -10.46
N ALA A 135 19.00 -14.63 -10.03
CA ALA A 135 18.61 -15.92 -9.48
C ALA A 135 18.70 -17.03 -10.53
N ALA A 136 18.22 -16.81 -11.74
CA ALA A 136 18.33 -17.75 -12.86
C ALA A 136 19.81 -18.05 -13.18
N ALA A 137 20.66 -17.02 -13.25
CA ALA A 137 22.11 -17.20 -13.48
C ALA A 137 22.85 -17.89 -12.31
N ALA A 138 22.26 -17.92 -11.12
CA ALA A 138 22.78 -18.66 -9.97
C ALA A 138 22.41 -20.16 -10.02
N GLU A 139 21.26 -20.50 -10.61
CA GLU A 139 20.83 -21.89 -10.79
C GLU A 139 21.64 -22.57 -11.88
N GLN A 140 21.82 -21.89 -13.03
CA GLN A 140 22.62 -22.36 -14.15
C GLN A 140 23.13 -21.17 -14.98
N PRO A 141 24.19 -21.35 -15.82
CA PRO A 141 24.65 -20.29 -16.70
C PRO A 141 23.52 -19.79 -17.58
N LEU A 142 23.15 -18.51 -17.45
CA LEU A 142 22.07 -17.93 -18.22
C LEU A 142 22.61 -17.54 -19.60
N THR A 143 22.05 -18.10 -20.67
CA THR A 143 22.39 -17.71 -22.04
C THR A 143 21.51 -16.56 -22.53
N GLU A 144 21.90 -15.93 -23.64
CA GLU A 144 21.10 -14.87 -24.27
C GLU A 144 19.76 -15.42 -24.79
N ASP A 145 19.79 -16.65 -25.31
CA ASP A 145 18.59 -17.37 -25.77
C ASP A 145 17.64 -17.66 -24.61
N ASP A 146 18.16 -18.12 -23.46
CA ASP A 146 17.36 -18.35 -22.27
C ASP A 146 16.77 -17.04 -21.73
N ALA A 147 17.57 -15.97 -21.66
CA ALA A 147 17.10 -14.65 -21.22
C ALA A 147 15.96 -14.14 -22.10
N THR A 148 16.10 -14.26 -23.41
CA THR A 148 15.07 -13.85 -24.38
C THR A 148 13.83 -14.73 -24.27
N GLN A 149 14.01 -16.06 -24.22
CA GLN A 149 12.89 -17.03 -24.25
C GLN A 149 12.03 -16.96 -22.99
N TRP A 150 12.64 -16.85 -21.82
CA TRP A 150 11.96 -16.94 -20.51
C TRP A 150 11.60 -15.59 -19.91
N PHE A 151 12.37 -14.54 -20.21
CA PHE A 151 12.22 -13.22 -19.59
C PHE A 151 11.93 -12.08 -20.60
N GLY A 152 11.99 -12.36 -21.89
CA GLY A 152 11.74 -11.38 -22.94
C GLY A 152 12.99 -10.56 -23.34
N LEU A 153 12.81 -9.71 -24.37
CA LEU A 153 13.93 -8.93 -24.95
C LEU A 153 14.54 -7.96 -23.94
N THR A 154 13.72 -7.32 -23.10
CA THR A 154 14.18 -6.37 -22.08
C THR A 154 15.19 -7.00 -21.10
N ALA A 155 15.11 -8.33 -20.90
CA ALA A 155 16.08 -9.03 -20.06
C ALA A 155 17.51 -8.94 -20.59
N VAL A 156 17.69 -9.02 -21.91
CA VAL A 156 19.00 -8.94 -22.55
C VAL A 156 19.64 -7.56 -22.33
N ASP A 157 18.81 -6.51 -22.36
CA ASP A 157 19.25 -5.13 -22.16
C ASP A 157 19.70 -4.87 -20.72
N LEU A 158 19.19 -5.63 -19.75
CA LEU A 158 19.56 -5.50 -18.33
C LEU A 158 20.83 -6.27 -17.94
N LEU A 159 21.23 -7.29 -18.70
CA LEU A 159 22.41 -8.11 -18.37
C LEU A 159 23.72 -7.30 -18.25
N PRO A 160 24.00 -6.30 -19.11
CA PRO A 160 25.17 -5.44 -18.94
C PRO A 160 25.18 -4.67 -17.61
N ASP A 161 24.05 -4.09 -17.20
CA ASP A 161 23.91 -3.38 -15.91
C ASP A 161 24.19 -4.30 -14.72
N LEU A 162 23.66 -5.52 -14.76
CA LEU A 162 23.91 -6.50 -13.71
C LEU A 162 25.39 -6.92 -13.64
N VAL A 163 26.11 -6.89 -14.76
CA VAL A 163 27.56 -7.11 -14.78
C VAL A 163 28.31 -5.92 -14.21
N GLU A 164 27.94 -4.69 -14.56
CA GLU A 164 28.56 -3.46 -14.05
C GLU A 164 28.38 -3.35 -12.53
N ARG A 165 27.19 -3.67 -12.01
CA ARG A 165 26.88 -3.72 -10.58
C ARG A 165 27.53 -4.90 -9.84
N GLY A 166 28.26 -5.78 -10.55
CA GLY A 166 28.98 -6.90 -9.97
C GLY A 166 28.10 -8.03 -9.46
N PHE A 167 26.87 -8.13 -9.94
CA PHE A 167 25.99 -9.27 -9.66
C PHE A 167 26.33 -10.45 -10.58
N LEU A 168 26.58 -10.19 -11.85
CA LEU A 168 26.86 -11.20 -12.85
C LEU A 168 28.28 -11.05 -13.43
N ARG A 169 28.77 -12.13 -14.02
CA ARG A 169 29.97 -12.14 -14.85
C ARG A 169 29.67 -12.82 -16.19
N ARG A 170 29.96 -12.14 -17.28
CA ARG A 170 29.86 -12.72 -18.64
C ARG A 170 31.03 -13.68 -18.90
N ARG A 171 30.73 -14.86 -19.46
CA ARG A 171 31.68 -15.84 -19.99
C ARG A 171 31.18 -16.32 -21.37
N PRO A 172 32.02 -17.06 -22.15
CA PRO A 172 31.57 -17.55 -23.47
C PRO A 172 30.30 -18.42 -23.42
N THR A 173 30.03 -19.09 -22.30
CA THR A 173 28.92 -20.00 -22.09
C THR A 173 27.69 -19.32 -21.42
N GLY A 174 27.73 -18.00 -21.19
CA GLY A 174 26.61 -17.27 -20.59
C GLY A 174 27.01 -16.36 -19.44
N TRP A 175 26.04 -15.90 -18.69
CA TRP A 175 26.22 -15.10 -17.48
C TRP A 175 26.13 -15.96 -16.23
N TYR A 176 26.97 -15.64 -15.24
CA TYR A 176 27.15 -16.39 -14.01
C TYR A 176 27.01 -15.48 -12.80
N TRP A 177 26.30 -15.94 -11.76
CA TRP A 177 26.28 -15.30 -10.46
C TRP A 177 27.67 -15.22 -9.84
N THR A 178 28.04 -14.12 -9.19
CA THR A 178 29.42 -13.87 -8.73
C THR A 178 29.58 -13.80 -7.23
N ARG A 179 28.49 -13.65 -6.49
CA ARG A 179 28.52 -13.45 -5.04
C ARG A 179 28.40 -14.77 -4.28
N ARG A 180 28.71 -14.74 -2.97
CA ARG A 180 28.60 -15.89 -2.08
C ARG A 180 27.24 -16.04 -1.44
N ASP A 181 26.51 -14.92 -1.28
CA ASP A 181 25.14 -14.84 -0.83
C ASP A 181 24.17 -15.49 -1.85
N ARG A 182 23.00 -15.81 -1.41
CA ARG A 182 21.96 -16.41 -2.28
C ARG A 182 21.36 -15.33 -3.18
N ALA A 183 21.35 -15.57 -4.47
CA ALA A 183 20.75 -14.63 -5.42
C ALA A 183 19.24 -14.39 -5.16
N THR A 184 18.53 -15.42 -4.64
CA THR A 184 17.12 -15.31 -4.25
C THR A 184 16.87 -14.35 -3.10
N ASP A 185 17.88 -14.00 -2.31
CA ASP A 185 17.72 -13.02 -1.22
C ASP A 185 17.56 -11.58 -1.76
N LEU A 186 17.86 -11.39 -3.06
CA LEU A 186 17.57 -10.12 -3.77
C LEU A 186 16.09 -9.99 -4.18
N ILE A 187 15.32 -11.08 -4.14
CA ILE A 187 13.93 -11.10 -4.60
C ILE A 187 13.01 -10.82 -3.41
N ASP A 188 12.29 -9.71 -3.45
CA ASP A 188 11.20 -9.42 -2.53
C ASP A 188 9.86 -9.60 -3.24
N LEU A 189 9.14 -10.66 -2.90
CA LEU A 189 7.82 -10.97 -3.47
C LEU A 189 6.71 -10.00 -3.00
N ARG A 190 6.99 -9.17 -2.01
CA ARG A 190 6.02 -8.20 -1.46
C ARG A 190 6.33 -6.76 -1.84
N GLY A 191 7.39 -6.53 -2.61
CA GLY A 191 7.72 -5.23 -3.19
C GLY A 191 8.24 -4.17 -2.23
N GLY A 192 8.70 -4.55 -1.04
CA GLY A 192 9.31 -3.63 -0.08
C GLY A 192 10.81 -3.48 -0.35
N ALA A 193 11.25 -2.40 -0.97
CA ALA A 193 12.68 -2.11 -1.02
C ALA A 193 13.20 -1.78 0.39
N GLY A 194 14.09 -2.61 0.93
CA GLY A 194 14.78 -2.41 2.21
C GLY A 194 14.46 -3.45 3.28
N SER A 195 15.32 -3.51 4.30
CA SER A 195 15.12 -4.41 5.45
C SER A 195 13.98 -3.90 6.33
N PRO A 196 13.05 -4.77 6.78
CA PRO A 196 12.02 -4.38 7.73
C PRO A 196 12.63 -3.77 9.00
N VAL A 197 12.02 -2.69 9.50
CA VAL A 197 12.43 -2.05 10.74
C VAL A 197 11.92 -2.86 11.93
N GLN A 198 12.82 -3.24 12.83
CA GLN A 198 12.51 -3.98 14.05
C GLN A 198 11.96 -3.02 15.11
N LEU A 199 10.85 -3.40 15.74
CA LEU A 199 10.24 -2.67 16.84
C LEU A 199 10.70 -3.30 18.15
N VAL A 200 11.55 -2.61 18.90
CA VAL A 200 12.21 -3.14 20.10
C VAL A 200 11.82 -2.32 21.32
N GLU A 201 11.35 -2.98 22.38
CA GLU A 201 11.09 -2.35 23.66
C GLU A 201 12.40 -1.92 24.31
N ALA A 202 12.58 -0.62 24.56
CA ALA A 202 13.85 -0.01 24.92
C ALA A 202 14.44 -0.56 26.24
N ASP A 203 13.58 -0.79 27.24
CA ASP A 203 14.03 -1.19 28.59
C ASP A 203 14.36 -2.67 28.69
N THR A 204 13.70 -3.52 27.90
CA THR A 204 13.82 -4.98 28.00
C THR A 204 14.59 -5.59 26.85
N GLY A 205 14.78 -4.89 25.75
CA GLY A 205 15.33 -5.42 24.49
C GLY A 205 14.40 -6.41 23.79
N ARG A 206 13.15 -6.54 24.22
CA ARG A 206 12.17 -7.44 23.64
C ARG A 206 11.78 -6.98 22.24
N LEU A 207 11.86 -7.87 21.26
CA LEU A 207 11.31 -7.65 19.92
C LEU A 207 9.79 -7.76 19.97
N LEU A 208 9.09 -6.67 19.64
CA LEU A 208 7.63 -6.61 19.55
C LEU A 208 7.13 -7.07 18.16
N GLY A 209 7.85 -6.73 17.10
CA GLY A 209 7.46 -7.04 15.74
C GLY A 209 8.29 -6.28 14.72
N THR A 210 7.79 -6.16 13.50
CA THR A 210 8.44 -5.44 12.41
C THR A 210 7.46 -4.53 11.68
N VAL A 211 8.00 -3.49 11.03
CA VAL A 211 7.30 -2.59 10.11
C VAL A 211 8.09 -2.55 8.81
N ASP A 212 7.41 -2.58 7.68
CA ASP A 212 8.05 -2.47 6.36
C ASP A 212 8.86 -1.16 6.26
N ALA A 213 10.04 -1.22 5.65
CA ALA A 213 10.92 -0.05 5.50
C ALA A 213 10.20 1.14 4.84
N ALA A 214 9.33 0.87 3.85
CA ALA A 214 8.55 1.88 3.18
C ALA A 214 7.58 2.63 4.11
N ARG A 215 7.08 1.97 5.15
CA ARG A 215 6.12 2.54 6.12
C ARG A 215 6.78 3.02 7.41
N ALA A 216 8.07 2.80 7.60
CA ALA A 216 8.74 3.14 8.86
C ALA A 216 8.66 4.64 9.17
N HIS A 217 8.83 5.50 8.16
CA HIS A 217 8.75 6.97 8.33
C HIS A 217 7.37 7.44 8.80
N SER A 218 6.29 6.78 8.39
CA SER A 218 4.93 7.15 8.78
C SER A 218 4.40 6.40 10.01
N ALA A 219 4.90 5.18 10.28
CA ALA A 219 4.36 4.33 11.32
C ALA A 219 5.24 4.19 12.57
N ALA A 220 6.55 4.47 12.44
CA ALA A 220 7.53 4.26 13.50
C ALA A 220 8.47 5.47 13.71
N HIS A 221 8.04 6.68 13.30
CA HIS A 221 8.79 7.92 13.56
C HIS A 221 8.84 8.23 15.07
N ASP A 222 9.76 9.09 15.46
CA ASP A 222 9.87 9.57 16.84
C ASP A 222 8.54 10.17 17.31
N GLY A 223 8.06 9.72 18.47
CA GLY A 223 6.77 10.13 19.02
C GLY A 223 5.55 9.36 18.50
N ALA A 224 5.68 8.49 17.50
CA ALA A 224 4.58 7.67 17.00
C ALA A 224 3.97 6.78 18.10
N ILE A 225 2.66 6.64 18.08
CA ILE A 225 1.94 5.74 18.98
C ILE A 225 1.70 4.41 18.24
N TYR A 226 2.26 3.35 18.79
CA TYR A 226 2.14 1.99 18.29
C TYR A 226 1.36 1.11 19.26
N VAL A 227 0.38 0.37 18.75
CA VAL A 227 -0.41 -0.56 19.56
C VAL A 227 0.01 -2.00 19.25
N HIS A 228 0.46 -2.71 20.28
CA HIS A 228 0.84 -4.11 20.20
C HIS A 228 0.01 -4.95 21.17
N GLN A 229 -0.80 -5.88 20.66
CA GLN A 229 -1.66 -6.79 21.44
C GLN A 229 -2.47 -6.09 22.56
N GLY A 230 -3.00 -4.90 22.26
CA GLY A 230 -3.77 -4.12 23.23
C GLY A 230 -2.94 -3.24 24.19
N SER A 231 -1.63 -3.39 24.21
CA SER A 231 -0.71 -2.49 24.92
C SER A 231 -0.26 -1.36 24.00
N THR A 232 -0.18 -0.16 24.55
CA THR A 232 0.24 1.03 23.81
C THR A 232 1.68 1.37 24.08
N PHE A 233 2.41 1.67 23.04
CA PHE A 233 3.82 2.06 23.07
C PHE A 233 4.01 3.39 22.34
N ARG A 234 4.99 4.17 22.79
CA ARG A 234 5.48 5.34 22.07
C ARG A 234 6.84 5.04 21.49
N VAL A 235 7.05 5.37 20.23
CA VAL A 235 8.38 5.32 19.60
C VAL A 235 9.24 6.42 20.19
N ARG A 236 10.35 6.04 20.81
CA ARG A 236 11.34 6.93 21.42
C ARG A 236 12.37 7.42 20.41
N ALA A 237 12.78 6.53 19.51
CA ALA A 237 13.76 6.83 18.46
C ALA A 237 13.60 5.86 17.29
N LEU A 238 13.76 6.35 16.08
CA LEU A 238 13.87 5.58 14.85
C LEU A 238 15.29 5.70 14.30
N ASP A 239 16.02 4.57 14.29
CA ASP A 239 17.34 4.44 13.65
C ASP A 239 17.16 3.73 12.30
N LEU A 240 17.21 4.50 11.22
CA LEU A 240 17.04 4.01 9.86
C LEU A 240 18.26 3.19 9.39
N ASP A 241 19.47 3.54 9.84
CA ASP A 241 20.70 2.86 9.46
C ASP A 241 20.77 1.46 10.07
N ALA A 242 20.38 1.35 11.35
CA ALA A 242 20.28 0.07 12.04
C ALA A 242 18.99 -0.69 11.72
N SER A 243 18.01 -0.08 11.04
CA SER A 243 16.66 -0.62 10.83
C SER A 243 15.97 -1.03 12.14
N VAL A 244 16.04 -0.16 13.15
CA VAL A 244 15.47 -0.40 14.49
C VAL A 244 14.70 0.82 14.97
N ALA A 245 13.50 0.60 15.51
CA ALA A 245 12.78 1.59 16.29
C ALA A 245 12.71 1.15 17.76
N LEU A 246 13.08 2.06 18.66
CA LEU A 246 13.02 1.84 20.12
C LEU A 246 11.70 2.36 20.67
N LEU A 247 10.98 1.50 21.39
CA LEU A 247 9.66 1.78 21.92
C LEU A 247 9.66 1.73 23.45
N GLU A 248 8.81 2.56 24.06
CA GLU A 248 8.55 2.54 25.51
C GLU A 248 7.05 2.37 25.76
N PRO A 249 6.65 1.60 26.80
CA PRO A 249 5.24 1.48 27.17
C PRO A 249 4.67 2.83 27.58
N VAL A 250 3.45 3.14 27.15
CA VAL A 250 2.77 4.39 27.50
C VAL A 250 1.27 4.16 27.64
N ILE A 251 0.64 4.94 28.53
CA ILE A 251 -0.82 5.03 28.60
C ILE A 251 -1.20 6.38 28.00
N THR A 252 -1.99 6.36 26.93
CA THR A 252 -2.42 7.56 26.22
C THR A 252 -3.84 7.41 25.68
N ASP A 253 -4.55 8.52 25.51
CA ASP A 253 -5.90 8.60 24.96
C ASP A 253 -5.89 9.09 23.48
N TYR A 254 -4.72 9.14 22.85
CA TYR A 254 -4.57 9.60 21.47
C TYR A 254 -3.75 8.63 20.60
N SER A 255 -4.00 8.69 19.30
CA SER A 255 -3.17 8.11 18.24
C SER A 255 -2.35 9.20 17.54
N THR A 256 -1.39 8.78 16.74
CA THR A 256 -0.61 9.67 15.87
C THR A 256 -0.85 9.32 14.40
N THR A 257 -0.89 10.37 13.57
CA THR A 257 -0.97 10.25 12.11
C THR A 257 0.10 11.12 11.51
N ALA A 258 1.03 10.52 10.75
CA ALA A 258 2.08 11.25 10.07
C ALA A 258 1.50 12.20 9.02
N THR A 259 2.12 13.35 8.86
CA THR A 259 1.86 14.34 7.81
C THR A 259 3.06 14.34 6.87
N ASP A 260 2.83 14.09 5.61
CA ASP A 260 3.85 14.11 4.57
C ASP A 260 3.57 15.19 3.51
N ILE A 261 4.63 15.59 2.85
CA ILE A 261 4.59 16.41 1.65
C ILE A 261 5.16 15.58 0.50
N ALA A 262 4.55 15.68 -0.65
CA ALA A 262 5.02 15.04 -1.86
C ALA A 262 5.02 16.03 -3.02
N ASP A 263 6.02 15.88 -3.87
CA ASP A 263 6.17 16.60 -5.13
C ASP A 263 6.67 15.61 -6.20
N TYR A 264 6.54 15.96 -7.47
CA TYR A 264 6.98 15.11 -8.54
C TYR A 264 7.57 15.89 -9.71
N THR A 265 8.44 15.23 -10.45
CA THR A 265 9.03 15.70 -11.70
C THR A 265 8.73 14.68 -12.80
N ILE A 266 8.26 15.15 -13.95
CA ILE A 266 8.06 14.30 -15.13
C ILE A 266 9.42 14.07 -15.77
N LEU A 267 9.89 12.82 -15.75
CA LEU A 267 11.17 12.44 -16.36
C LEU A 267 11.02 12.16 -17.86
N HIS A 268 9.94 11.46 -18.22
CA HIS A 268 9.64 11.11 -19.60
C HIS A 268 8.13 10.93 -19.80
N THR A 269 7.60 11.43 -20.91
CA THR A 269 6.22 11.19 -21.35
C THR A 269 6.26 10.18 -22.49
N ASP A 270 5.67 9.01 -22.28
CA ASP A 270 5.61 7.95 -23.29
C ASP A 270 4.48 8.19 -24.29
N GLU A 271 3.34 8.64 -23.77
CA GLU A 271 2.13 8.86 -24.56
C GLU A 271 1.32 10.02 -23.99
N GLU A 272 0.80 10.86 -24.88
CA GLU A 272 -0.10 11.96 -24.55
C GLU A 272 -1.28 11.96 -25.50
N LEU A 273 -2.48 12.03 -24.94
CA LEU A 273 -3.74 12.08 -25.68
C LEU A 273 -4.50 13.38 -25.34
N PRO A 274 -5.22 13.98 -26.29
CA PRO A 274 -6.16 15.05 -25.97
C PRO A 274 -7.25 14.58 -25.01
N TRP A 275 -7.50 15.35 -23.96
CA TRP A 275 -8.53 15.07 -22.95
C TRP A 275 -9.38 16.31 -22.70
N GLY A 276 -10.44 16.46 -23.47
CA GLY A 276 -11.17 17.71 -23.56
C GLY A 276 -10.30 18.83 -24.10
N ARG A 277 -10.12 19.90 -23.29
CA ARG A 277 -9.16 21.00 -23.59
C ARG A 277 -7.83 20.85 -22.84
N GLY A 278 -7.67 19.79 -22.08
CA GLY A 278 -6.45 19.37 -21.42
C GLY A 278 -5.79 18.20 -22.16
N SER A 279 -4.96 17.47 -21.43
CA SER A 279 -4.32 16.24 -21.90
C SER A 279 -4.43 15.13 -20.86
N LEU A 280 -4.37 13.89 -21.32
CA LEU A 280 -4.15 12.69 -20.53
C LEU A 280 -2.83 12.10 -20.97
N SER A 281 -1.93 11.86 -20.04
CA SER A 281 -0.58 11.40 -20.35
C SER A 281 -0.16 10.27 -19.43
N ARG A 282 0.80 9.46 -19.89
CA ARG A 282 1.50 8.47 -19.06
C ARG A 282 3.00 8.50 -19.33
N GLY A 283 3.77 8.07 -18.33
CA GLY A 283 5.21 8.05 -18.45
C GLY A 283 5.93 7.78 -17.14
N GLU A 284 7.21 8.12 -17.13
CA GLU A 284 8.10 7.96 -16.00
C GLU A 284 8.20 9.27 -15.21
N VAL A 285 8.12 9.16 -13.88
CA VAL A 285 8.20 10.29 -12.95
C VAL A 285 9.16 9.99 -11.79
N GLU A 286 9.72 11.04 -11.18
CA GLU A 286 10.38 10.97 -9.88
C GLU A 286 9.47 11.65 -8.86
N VAL A 287 8.95 10.87 -7.92
CA VAL A 287 8.19 11.37 -6.78
C VAL A 287 9.15 11.57 -5.61
N THR A 288 9.18 12.78 -5.06
CA THR A 288 9.93 13.11 -3.84
C THR A 288 8.94 13.29 -2.72
N SER A 289 9.09 12.52 -1.63
CA SER A 289 8.23 12.62 -0.46
C SER A 289 9.03 12.73 0.83
N ARG A 290 8.47 13.45 1.82
CA ARG A 290 9.07 13.60 3.14
C ARG A 290 7.99 13.68 4.20
N VAL A 291 8.13 12.93 5.28
CA VAL A 291 7.30 13.09 6.47
C VAL A 291 7.85 14.29 7.24
N VAL A 292 7.01 15.31 7.40
CA VAL A 292 7.38 16.62 7.97
C VAL A 292 6.84 16.82 9.37
N GLY A 293 5.92 15.98 9.82
CA GLY A 293 5.31 16.09 11.13
C GLY A 293 4.30 14.99 11.40
N TYR A 294 3.61 15.09 12.50
CA TYR A 294 2.47 14.21 12.83
C TYR A 294 1.43 14.92 13.66
N LEU A 295 0.17 14.52 13.47
CA LEU A 295 -0.98 14.96 14.24
C LEU A 295 -1.26 13.99 15.37
N LYS A 296 -1.57 14.53 16.56
CA LYS A 296 -2.12 13.76 17.69
C LYS A 296 -3.63 13.83 17.63
N ARG A 297 -4.31 12.68 17.56
CA ARG A 297 -5.77 12.58 17.47
C ARG A 297 -6.32 11.79 18.64
N ARG A 298 -7.28 12.36 19.38
CA ARG A 298 -7.96 11.68 20.47
C ARG A 298 -8.73 10.46 19.97
N TYR A 299 -8.58 9.31 20.59
CA TYR A 299 -9.24 8.07 20.18
C TYR A 299 -10.77 8.19 20.15
N ALA A 300 -11.37 8.80 21.19
CA ALA A 300 -12.82 8.82 21.33
C ALA A 300 -13.53 9.78 20.37
N THR A 301 -12.90 10.91 20.01
CA THR A 301 -13.56 12.01 19.29
C THR A 301 -12.93 12.31 17.94
N GLY A 302 -11.73 11.80 17.66
CA GLY A 302 -10.94 12.21 16.48
C GLY A 302 -10.38 13.64 16.56
N GLU A 303 -10.61 14.35 17.67
CA GLU A 303 -10.14 15.73 17.90
C GLU A 303 -8.63 15.83 17.74
N ILE A 304 -8.16 16.83 16.99
CA ILE A 304 -6.73 17.12 16.86
C ILE A 304 -6.25 17.82 18.13
N LEU A 305 -5.37 17.16 18.87
CA LEU A 305 -4.80 17.66 20.12
C LEU A 305 -3.57 18.54 19.91
N GLY A 306 -2.91 18.38 18.78
CA GLY A 306 -1.71 19.11 18.43
C GLY A 306 -1.00 18.49 17.23
N GLU A 307 -0.02 19.22 16.74
CA GLU A 307 0.89 18.85 15.66
C GLU A 307 2.32 18.96 16.15
N GLU A 308 3.17 18.02 15.78
CA GLU A 308 4.59 18.01 16.10
C GLU A 308 5.41 17.90 14.81
N PRO A 309 6.45 18.73 14.63
CA PRO A 309 7.31 18.64 13.46
C PRO A 309 8.24 17.43 13.53
N LEU A 310 8.61 16.90 12.36
CA LEU A 310 9.61 15.87 12.18
C LEU A 310 10.63 16.29 11.14
N ASP A 311 11.87 15.87 11.32
CA ASP A 311 12.96 16.08 10.35
C ASP A 311 13.47 14.72 9.84
N LEU A 312 12.64 14.06 9.04
CA LEU A 312 12.99 12.80 8.40
C LEU A 312 13.59 13.06 7.01
N PRO A 313 14.46 12.15 6.52
CA PRO A 313 15.06 12.31 5.20
C PRO A 313 14.02 12.22 4.09
N GLU A 314 14.30 12.90 2.98
CA GLU A 314 13.53 12.78 1.75
C GLU A 314 13.66 11.37 1.18
N ARG A 315 12.57 10.91 0.57
CA ARG A 315 12.50 9.66 -0.17
C ARG A 315 12.21 9.98 -1.62
N LYS A 316 12.93 9.34 -2.51
CA LYS A 316 12.76 9.46 -3.95
C LYS A 316 12.30 8.14 -4.52
N LEU A 317 11.27 8.19 -5.34
CA LEU A 317 10.70 7.05 -6.03
C LEU A 317 10.62 7.35 -7.52
N ARG A 318 11.42 6.67 -8.32
CA ARG A 318 11.24 6.65 -9.78
C ARG A 318 10.24 5.56 -10.12
N THR A 319 9.15 5.96 -10.77
CA THR A 319 8.02 5.08 -11.01
C THR A 319 7.24 5.46 -12.26
N ARG A 320 6.20 4.69 -12.56
CA ARG A 320 5.22 4.95 -13.61
C ARG A 320 4.07 5.78 -13.08
N ALA A 321 3.56 6.69 -13.91
CA ALA A 321 2.42 7.52 -13.57
C ALA A 321 1.49 7.72 -14.77
N VAL A 322 0.24 7.99 -14.46
CA VAL A 322 -0.77 8.58 -15.34
C VAL A 322 -1.16 9.93 -14.78
N TRP A 323 -1.25 10.95 -15.63
CA TRP A 323 -1.69 12.27 -15.18
C TRP A 323 -2.58 12.92 -16.23
N TRP A 324 -3.45 13.78 -15.77
CA TRP A 324 -4.25 14.63 -16.65
C TRP A 324 -4.14 16.08 -16.27
N THR A 325 -4.27 16.94 -17.26
CA THR A 325 -4.23 18.38 -17.10
C THR A 325 -5.61 18.97 -17.33
N VAL A 326 -5.90 20.04 -16.61
CA VAL A 326 -7.11 20.84 -16.77
C VAL A 326 -6.70 22.23 -17.25
N SER A 327 -7.32 22.71 -18.34
CA SER A 327 -7.02 24.04 -18.87
C SER A 327 -7.72 25.13 -18.06
N ASP A 328 -7.17 26.37 -18.10
CA ASP A 328 -7.79 27.55 -17.47
C ASP A 328 -9.21 27.78 -17.97
N GLU A 329 -9.48 27.49 -19.25
CA GLU A 329 -10.82 27.62 -19.83
C GLU A 329 -11.80 26.60 -19.23
N GLN A 330 -11.37 25.36 -18.98
CA GLN A 330 -12.20 24.35 -18.30
C GLN A 330 -12.49 24.73 -16.85
N LEU A 331 -11.49 25.29 -16.15
CA LEU A 331 -11.67 25.81 -14.78
C LEU A 331 -12.65 26.99 -14.75
N CYS A 332 -12.52 27.94 -15.69
CA CYS A 332 -13.45 29.06 -15.83
C CYS A 332 -14.88 28.58 -16.15
N ASP A 333 -15.04 27.63 -17.09
CA ASP A 333 -16.35 27.07 -17.45
C ASP A 333 -17.00 26.34 -16.24
N ALA A 334 -16.21 25.74 -15.37
CA ALA A 334 -16.64 25.13 -14.12
C ALA A 334 -16.83 26.12 -12.97
N MET A 335 -16.56 27.42 -13.18
CA MET A 335 -16.59 28.48 -12.16
C MET A 335 -15.61 28.24 -10.99
N VAL A 336 -14.51 27.51 -11.22
CA VAL A 336 -13.43 27.25 -10.26
C VAL A 336 -12.26 28.14 -10.63
N THR A 337 -12.21 29.35 -10.10
CA THR A 337 -11.25 30.38 -10.52
C THR A 337 -10.26 30.80 -9.43
N GLU A 338 -10.63 30.59 -8.17
CA GLU A 338 -9.75 30.95 -7.07
C GLU A 338 -8.68 29.87 -6.84
N PRO A 339 -7.41 30.22 -6.59
CA PRO A 339 -6.32 29.25 -6.46
C PRO A 339 -6.55 28.15 -5.42
N TRP A 340 -7.19 28.48 -4.29
CA TRP A 340 -7.50 27.51 -3.24
C TRP A 340 -8.65 26.58 -3.64
N ASP A 341 -9.63 27.04 -4.44
CA ASP A 341 -10.70 26.20 -4.96
C ASP A 341 -10.16 25.23 -6.01
N ILE A 342 -9.23 25.69 -6.88
CA ILE A 342 -8.54 24.85 -7.85
C ILE A 342 -7.74 23.77 -7.13
N ALA A 343 -6.96 24.15 -6.10
CA ALA A 343 -6.17 23.20 -5.31
C ALA A 343 -7.08 22.17 -4.62
N GLY A 344 -8.18 22.61 -4.00
CA GLY A 344 -9.14 21.75 -3.34
C GLY A 344 -9.84 20.79 -4.29
N ALA A 345 -10.28 21.28 -5.46
CA ALA A 345 -10.93 20.45 -6.49
C ALA A 345 -9.96 19.41 -7.08
N ALA A 346 -8.72 19.80 -7.39
CA ALA A 346 -7.69 18.90 -7.89
C ALA A 346 -7.37 17.80 -6.85
N HIS A 347 -7.25 18.18 -5.57
CA HIS A 347 -6.98 17.24 -4.49
C HIS A 347 -8.15 16.27 -4.25
N ALA A 348 -9.39 16.74 -4.31
CA ALA A 348 -10.57 15.87 -4.23
C ALA A 348 -10.61 14.88 -5.38
N ALA A 349 -10.34 15.34 -6.62
CA ALA A 349 -10.27 14.47 -7.80
C ALA A 349 -9.14 13.43 -7.70
N GLU A 350 -7.98 13.82 -7.18
CA GLU A 350 -6.86 12.92 -6.89
C GLU A 350 -7.29 11.81 -5.92
N HIS A 351 -7.79 12.17 -4.75
CA HIS A 351 -8.19 11.20 -3.73
C HIS A 351 -9.30 10.26 -4.20
N ALA A 352 -10.31 10.77 -4.89
CA ALA A 352 -11.38 9.94 -5.43
C ALA A 352 -10.87 8.99 -6.52
N SER A 353 -10.00 9.47 -7.41
CA SER A 353 -9.43 8.63 -8.48
C SER A 353 -8.54 7.51 -7.95
N ILE A 354 -7.69 7.80 -6.96
CA ILE A 354 -6.92 6.77 -6.24
C ILE A 354 -7.87 5.79 -5.54
N GLY A 355 -8.93 6.30 -4.91
CA GLY A 355 -9.93 5.47 -4.22
C GLY A 355 -10.59 4.46 -5.16
N LEU A 356 -10.97 4.87 -6.37
CA LEU A 356 -11.72 4.06 -7.34
C LEU A 356 -10.85 3.10 -8.16
N LEU A 357 -9.56 3.40 -8.35
CA LEU A 357 -8.68 2.60 -9.21
C LEU A 357 -8.58 1.12 -8.79
N PRO A 358 -8.54 0.75 -7.51
CA PRO A 358 -8.55 -0.66 -7.07
C PRO A 358 -9.70 -1.51 -7.61
N LEU A 359 -10.85 -0.93 -7.92
CA LEU A 359 -11.95 -1.65 -8.55
C LEU A 359 -11.68 -2.09 -10.00
N MET A 360 -10.68 -1.50 -10.66
CA MET A 360 -10.44 -1.64 -12.09
C MET A 360 -9.04 -2.14 -12.43
N ALA A 361 -8.11 -1.97 -11.49
CA ALA A 361 -6.73 -2.40 -11.60
C ALA A 361 -6.33 -3.14 -10.34
N SER A 362 -6.26 -4.42 -10.32
CA SER A 362 -5.94 -5.36 -9.22
C SER A 362 -4.83 -4.87 -8.24
N CYS A 363 -5.01 -3.70 -7.65
CA CYS A 363 -4.10 -3.05 -6.71
C CYS A 363 -4.79 -2.81 -5.37
N ASP A 364 -4.00 -2.73 -4.31
CA ASP A 364 -4.44 -2.20 -3.02
C ASP A 364 -4.31 -0.66 -3.03
N ARG A 365 -5.04 0.01 -2.14
CA ARG A 365 -4.94 1.47 -1.93
C ARG A 365 -3.51 1.95 -1.67
N TRP A 366 -2.67 1.08 -1.10
CA TRP A 366 -1.28 1.38 -0.77
C TRP A 366 -0.28 1.13 -1.90
N ASP A 367 -0.70 0.48 -2.99
CA ASP A 367 0.12 0.22 -4.17
C ASP A 367 0.20 1.41 -5.11
N ILE A 368 -0.65 2.42 -4.88
CA ILE A 368 -0.75 3.63 -5.69
C ILE A 368 -0.73 4.87 -4.81
N GLY A 369 -0.17 5.94 -5.32
CA GLY A 369 -0.18 7.26 -4.73
C GLY A 369 -0.69 8.30 -5.70
N GLY A 370 -0.87 9.52 -5.22
CA GLY A 370 -1.21 10.66 -6.06
C GLY A 370 -0.59 11.94 -5.56
N VAL A 371 -0.53 12.90 -6.45
CA VAL A 371 -0.17 14.29 -6.19
C VAL A 371 -0.98 15.17 -7.11
N SER A 372 -1.52 16.25 -6.59
CA SER A 372 -2.22 17.24 -7.38
C SER A 372 -1.67 18.65 -7.11
N THR A 373 -1.68 19.47 -8.14
CA THR A 373 -1.21 20.86 -8.03
C THR A 373 -2.04 21.78 -8.94
N PRO A 374 -2.38 22.98 -8.48
CA PRO A 374 -3.08 23.96 -9.31
C PRO A 374 -2.24 24.45 -10.50
N LEU A 375 -0.91 24.37 -10.42
CA LEU A 375 0.00 24.73 -11.50
C LEU A 375 1.30 23.91 -11.39
N HIS A 376 1.44 22.90 -12.24
CA HIS A 376 2.65 22.08 -12.27
C HIS A 376 3.74 22.71 -13.17
N PRO A 377 5.01 22.75 -12.74
CA PRO A 377 6.08 23.37 -13.52
C PRO A 377 6.27 22.78 -14.92
N ASP A 378 6.21 21.45 -15.04
CA ASP A 378 6.49 20.75 -16.29
C ASP A 378 5.32 20.83 -17.29
N THR A 379 4.07 20.89 -16.81
CA THR A 379 2.88 20.97 -17.68
C THR A 379 2.37 22.39 -17.89
N GLY A 380 2.72 23.31 -17.02
CA GLY A 380 2.20 24.69 -16.99
C GLY A 380 0.68 24.79 -16.74
N ARG A 381 0.05 23.76 -16.16
CA ARG A 381 -1.40 23.63 -15.96
C ARG A 381 -1.74 23.01 -14.61
N CYS A 382 -3.00 23.15 -14.23
CA CYS A 382 -3.54 22.33 -13.15
C CYS A 382 -3.40 20.87 -13.54
N THR A 383 -2.77 20.07 -12.68
CA THR A 383 -2.40 18.68 -12.98
C THR A 383 -2.76 17.79 -11.82
N VAL A 384 -3.40 16.68 -12.13
CA VAL A 384 -3.66 15.58 -11.19
C VAL A 384 -2.92 14.36 -11.69
N MET A 385 -2.16 13.72 -10.81
CA MET A 385 -1.33 12.57 -11.12
C MET A 385 -1.67 11.42 -10.18
N VAL A 386 -1.70 10.21 -10.73
CA VAL A 386 -1.72 8.94 -9.99
C VAL A 386 -0.53 8.11 -10.43
N TYR A 387 0.22 7.58 -9.48
CA TYR A 387 1.46 6.85 -9.72
C TYR A 387 1.50 5.51 -9.00
N ASP A 388 2.28 4.59 -9.52
CA ASP A 388 2.54 3.30 -8.88
C ASP A 388 3.46 3.50 -7.67
N GLY A 389 3.09 2.95 -6.51
CA GLY A 389 3.86 3.03 -5.26
C GLY A 389 5.14 2.17 -5.25
N HIS A 390 5.50 1.57 -6.38
CA HIS A 390 6.62 0.64 -6.54
C HIS A 390 7.67 1.20 -7.50
N ALA A 391 8.95 0.97 -7.19
CA ALA A 391 10.04 1.41 -8.04
C ALA A 391 9.93 0.79 -9.45
N GLY A 392 10.04 1.64 -10.47
CA GLY A 392 9.88 1.25 -11.86
C GLY A 392 8.45 0.99 -12.32
N GLY A 393 7.47 1.06 -11.39
CA GLY A 393 6.06 0.79 -11.66
C GLY A 393 5.67 -0.68 -11.52
N ALA A 394 4.38 -0.93 -11.33
CA ALA A 394 3.78 -2.27 -11.31
C ALA A 394 2.77 -2.49 -12.44
N GLY A 395 2.52 -1.45 -13.25
CA GLY A 395 1.60 -1.47 -14.39
C GLY A 395 0.21 -0.91 -14.07
N PHE A 396 -0.04 -0.44 -12.86
CA PHE A 396 -1.35 0.12 -12.47
C PHE A 396 -1.62 1.44 -13.15
N ALA A 397 -0.63 2.34 -13.21
CA ALA A 397 -0.72 3.61 -13.92
C ALA A 397 -0.93 3.41 -15.44
N ASP A 398 -0.22 2.47 -16.05
CA ASP A 398 -0.41 2.12 -17.45
C ASP A 398 -1.80 1.53 -17.70
N ARG A 399 -2.30 0.70 -16.79
CA ARG A 399 -3.67 0.19 -16.83
C ARG A 399 -4.69 1.32 -16.71
N ALA A 400 -4.50 2.24 -15.75
CA ALA A 400 -5.36 3.39 -15.56
C ALA A 400 -5.44 4.27 -16.81
N PHE A 401 -4.33 4.49 -17.51
CA PHE A 401 -4.31 5.22 -18.77
C PHE A 401 -5.20 4.55 -19.84
N VAL A 402 -5.12 3.22 -19.98
CA VAL A 402 -5.92 2.47 -20.98
C VAL A 402 -7.40 2.54 -20.70
N ILE A 403 -7.80 2.55 -19.43
CA ILE A 403 -9.22 2.55 -18.98
C ILE A 403 -9.68 3.93 -18.50
N ALA A 404 -8.96 5.00 -18.84
CA ALA A 404 -9.14 6.33 -18.24
C ALA A 404 -10.58 6.86 -18.34
N GLU A 405 -11.26 6.64 -19.48
CA GLU A 405 -12.65 7.08 -19.63
C GLU A 405 -13.57 6.42 -18.60
N GLN A 406 -13.48 5.10 -18.44
CA GLN A 406 -14.27 4.35 -17.48
C GLN A 406 -13.91 4.75 -16.05
N TRP A 407 -12.61 4.82 -15.73
CA TRP A 407 -12.11 5.14 -14.40
C TRP A 407 -12.49 6.56 -13.96
N LEU A 408 -12.22 7.57 -14.80
CA LEU A 408 -12.51 8.97 -14.46
C LEU A 408 -14.01 9.27 -14.49
N THR A 409 -14.82 8.52 -15.24
CA THR A 409 -16.29 8.60 -15.17
C THR A 409 -16.78 8.09 -13.82
N ALA A 410 -16.34 6.91 -13.38
CA ALA A 410 -16.67 6.38 -12.06
C ALA A 410 -16.19 7.30 -10.92
N THR A 411 -14.99 7.89 -11.07
CA THR A 411 -14.45 8.88 -10.13
C THR A 411 -15.38 10.09 -10.00
N ARG A 412 -15.83 10.65 -11.10
CA ARG A 412 -16.81 11.76 -11.12
C ARG A 412 -18.13 11.37 -10.42
N ASP A 413 -18.61 10.17 -10.67
CA ASP A 413 -19.90 9.71 -10.14
C ASP A 413 -19.81 9.38 -8.62
N ALA A 414 -18.60 9.20 -8.08
CA ALA A 414 -18.35 8.95 -6.66
C ALA A 414 -18.15 10.22 -5.81
N ILE A 415 -17.93 11.38 -6.43
CA ILE A 415 -17.81 12.71 -5.77
C ILE A 415 -19.18 13.36 -5.62
#